data_ff9deca5e3f6ca1804c60cb6ab1e243d
#
_entry.id   ff9deca5e3f6ca1804c60cb6ab1e243d
#
_cell.length_a   1.000
_cell.length_b   1.000
_cell.length_c   1.000
_cell.angle_alpha   90.00
_cell.angle_beta   90.00
_cell.angle_gamma   90.00
#
_symmetry.space_group_name_H-M   'P 1'
#
loop_
_entity.id
_entity.type
_entity.pdbx_description
1 polymer ?
#
loop_
_entity_poly.entity_id
_entity_poly.type
_entity_poly.pdbx_seq_one_letter_code
_entity_poly.pdbx_strand_id
1 'polypeptide(L)'
;MKCHALVLLVVLLMKPSLHAASRDAQWKRVDEAIEKGLPQTAVKELTPIIQGALADRAWAEAVKAIVRRIALDGEAQAGKPGENIRRLDAEISGAPAEIKPILQTILAHWYWQYFRKNRWRFMQRTATAEAPGEDFETWDLPRLFAEIDRRFTIALSAETELRTIRISAYDDLLPRGALPDVYRPTLFDFIAHEALSFYTSGEQAGALPQDAFQVAADSPALGPVNAFLNWDPTVGGGSTQEPVSPLIKAIRLYQALLRFHAGDADQTAFLDLDLARLVWAKNNAVGEGKAARFQAAM
;
A
#
# COMPACT_ATOMS: atom_id res chain seq x y z
N MET A 1 -54.41 -2.99 -52.85
CA MET A 1 -54.03 -2.84 -51.42
C MET A 1 -52.52 -3.07 -51.33
N LYS A 2 -51.74 -2.00 -51.14
CA LYS A 2 -50.28 -2.04 -51.15
C LYS A 2 -49.80 -2.05 -49.70
N CYS A 3 -49.21 -3.19 -49.26
CA CYS A 3 -48.52 -3.27 -47.95
C CYS A 3 -47.14 -2.67 -48.08
N HIS A 4 -46.88 -1.60 -47.32
CA HIS A 4 -45.54 -1.04 -47.16
C HIS A 4 -44.88 -1.72 -45.94
N ALA A 5 -43.84 -2.52 -46.21
CA ALA A 5 -42.99 -3.06 -45.17
C ALA A 5 -42.01 -1.96 -44.72
N LEU A 6 -42.11 -1.58 -43.44
CA LEU A 6 -41.20 -0.64 -42.78
C LEU A 6 -39.98 -1.41 -42.33
N VAL A 7 -38.85 -1.23 -43.02
CA VAL A 7 -37.55 -1.79 -42.59
C VAL A 7 -36.96 -0.87 -41.54
N LEU A 8 -36.97 -1.33 -40.29
CA LEU A 8 -36.34 -0.64 -39.16
C LEU A 8 -34.83 -0.93 -39.18
N LEU A 9 -34.05 0.07 -39.64
CA LEU A 9 -32.58 0.00 -39.63
C LEU A 9 -32.08 0.24 -38.17
N VAL A 10 -31.77 -0.85 -37.47
CA VAL A 10 -31.11 -0.76 -36.17
C VAL A 10 -29.64 -0.43 -36.39
N VAL A 11 -29.28 0.84 -36.27
CA VAL A 11 -27.88 1.28 -36.23
C VAL A 11 -27.31 0.88 -34.85
N LEU A 12 -26.59 -0.23 -34.82
CA LEU A 12 -25.78 -0.64 -33.65
C LEU A 12 -24.65 0.37 -33.53
N LEU A 13 -24.78 1.33 -32.61
CA LEU A 13 -23.69 2.20 -32.19
C LEU A 13 -22.67 1.32 -31.40
N MET A 14 -21.74 0.75 -32.16
CA MET A 14 -20.51 0.21 -31.59
C MET A 14 -19.79 1.39 -30.88
N LYS A 15 -19.86 1.41 -29.55
CA LYS A 15 -18.96 2.27 -28.76
C LYS A 15 -17.55 1.82 -29.11
N PRO A 16 -16.67 2.71 -29.63
CA PRO A 16 -15.29 2.35 -29.81
C PRO A 16 -14.74 1.97 -28.43
N SER A 17 -14.17 0.79 -28.30
CA SER A 17 -13.33 0.44 -27.15
C SER A 17 -12.23 1.50 -27.12
N LEU A 18 -12.28 2.41 -26.14
CA LEU A 18 -11.18 3.33 -25.88
C LEU A 18 -9.97 2.47 -25.45
N HIS A 19 -9.18 2.05 -26.43
CA HIS A 19 -7.82 1.63 -26.16
C HIS A 19 -7.08 2.90 -25.74
N ALA A 20 -6.52 2.90 -24.54
CA ALA A 20 -5.65 3.98 -24.08
C ALA A 20 -4.60 4.22 -25.19
N ALA A 21 -4.52 5.45 -25.70
CA ALA A 21 -3.54 5.79 -26.71
C ALA A 21 -2.13 5.61 -26.13
N SER A 22 -1.26 4.86 -26.82
CA SER A 22 0.13 4.71 -26.38
C SER A 22 0.81 6.08 -26.31
N ARG A 23 1.43 6.37 -25.19
CA ARG A 23 2.20 7.58 -24.91
C ARG A 23 3.72 7.35 -24.95
N ASP A 24 4.14 6.27 -25.61
CA ASP A 24 5.56 5.87 -25.68
C ASP A 24 6.46 7.00 -26.17
N ALA A 25 6.03 7.74 -27.21
CA ALA A 25 6.80 8.88 -27.71
C ALA A 25 6.92 10.02 -26.69
N GLN A 26 5.92 10.20 -25.84
CA GLN A 26 5.96 11.20 -24.75
C GLN A 26 6.90 10.73 -23.63
N TRP A 27 6.80 9.47 -23.23
CA TRP A 27 7.70 8.87 -22.25
C TRP A 27 9.17 8.93 -22.70
N LYS A 28 9.44 8.64 -23.98
CA LYS A 28 10.77 8.77 -24.55
C LYS A 28 11.34 10.18 -24.39
N ARG A 29 10.53 11.25 -24.61
CA ARG A 29 10.98 12.63 -24.38
C ARG A 29 11.27 12.91 -22.90
N VAL A 30 10.48 12.34 -21.97
CA VAL A 30 10.76 12.41 -20.53
C VAL A 30 12.12 11.80 -20.23
N ASP A 31 12.38 10.58 -20.70
CA ASP A 31 13.62 9.85 -20.45
C ASP A 31 14.82 10.57 -21.07
N GLU A 32 14.73 11.05 -22.30
CA GLU A 32 15.77 11.85 -22.95
C GLU A 32 16.08 13.14 -22.17
N ALA A 33 15.07 13.81 -21.61
CA ALA A 33 15.27 15.01 -20.81
C ALA A 33 15.99 14.68 -19.49
N ILE A 34 15.68 13.55 -18.86
CA ILE A 34 16.36 13.08 -17.65
C ILE A 34 17.82 12.73 -17.95
N GLU A 35 18.09 11.97 -19.00
CA GLU A 35 19.44 11.61 -19.41
C GLU A 35 20.32 12.83 -19.71
N LYS A 36 19.72 13.90 -20.22
CA LYS A 36 20.40 15.20 -20.47
C LYS A 36 20.54 16.07 -19.22
N GLY A 37 20.08 15.60 -18.03
CA GLY A 37 20.12 16.39 -16.81
C GLY A 37 19.19 17.60 -16.81
N LEU A 38 18.06 17.52 -17.53
CA LEU A 38 17.07 18.60 -17.69
C LEU A 38 15.75 18.29 -16.93
N PRO A 39 15.74 18.21 -15.59
CA PRO A 39 14.59 17.78 -14.82
C PRO A 39 13.35 18.67 -15.05
N GLN A 40 13.52 19.98 -15.21
CA GLN A 40 12.40 20.89 -15.48
C GLN A 40 11.74 20.63 -16.84
N THR A 41 12.50 20.20 -17.86
CA THR A 41 11.96 19.79 -19.14
C THR A 41 11.19 18.49 -18.99
N ALA A 42 11.73 17.51 -18.28
CA ALA A 42 11.05 16.25 -17.99
C ALA A 42 9.71 16.46 -17.26
N VAL A 43 9.67 17.37 -16.28
CA VAL A 43 8.43 17.75 -15.56
C VAL A 43 7.38 18.32 -16.51
N LYS A 44 7.78 19.17 -17.47
CA LYS A 44 6.85 19.71 -18.49
C LYS A 44 6.29 18.60 -19.38
N GLU A 45 7.13 17.65 -19.81
CA GLU A 45 6.71 16.52 -20.66
C GLU A 45 5.79 15.55 -19.90
N LEU A 46 5.88 15.44 -18.57
CA LEU A 46 4.99 14.60 -17.76
C LEU A 46 3.56 15.15 -17.65
N THR A 47 3.36 16.46 -17.76
CA THR A 47 2.03 17.09 -17.62
C THR A 47 1.01 16.53 -18.62
N PRO A 48 1.26 16.50 -19.96
CA PRO A 48 0.32 15.92 -20.90
C PRO A 48 0.13 14.41 -20.74
N ILE A 49 1.16 13.68 -20.25
CA ILE A 49 1.03 12.26 -19.92
C ILE A 49 0.00 12.06 -18.80
N ILE A 50 0.12 12.84 -17.70
CA ILE A 50 -0.82 12.77 -16.57
C ILE A 50 -2.25 13.05 -17.06
N GLN A 51 -2.45 14.13 -17.81
CA GLN A 51 -3.77 14.51 -18.31
C GLN A 51 -4.38 13.43 -19.20
N GLY A 52 -3.59 12.91 -20.15
CA GLY A 52 -4.04 11.84 -21.05
C GLY A 52 -4.31 10.54 -20.31
N ALA A 53 -3.44 10.13 -19.40
CA ALA A 53 -3.61 8.89 -18.63
C ALA A 53 -4.86 8.95 -17.72
N LEU A 54 -5.13 10.08 -17.09
CA LEU A 54 -6.35 10.30 -16.32
C LEU A 54 -7.62 10.26 -17.19
N ALA A 55 -7.59 10.90 -18.37
CA ALA A 55 -8.70 10.91 -19.31
C ALA A 55 -9.01 9.51 -19.84
N ASP A 56 -7.98 8.72 -20.13
CA ASP A 56 -8.08 7.35 -20.64
C ASP A 56 -8.27 6.30 -19.54
N ARG A 57 -8.29 6.71 -18.27
CA ARG A 57 -8.33 5.83 -17.09
C ARG A 57 -7.16 4.82 -17.04
N ALA A 58 -6.02 5.19 -17.60
CA ALA A 58 -4.77 4.43 -17.50
C ALA A 58 -4.12 4.67 -16.13
N TRP A 59 -4.73 4.08 -15.08
CA TRP A 59 -4.47 4.42 -13.69
C TRP A 59 -3.02 4.21 -13.26
N ALA A 60 -2.41 3.09 -13.65
CA ALA A 60 -1.02 2.80 -13.34
C ALA A 60 -0.08 3.85 -13.95
N GLU A 61 -0.31 4.22 -15.22
CA GLU A 61 0.47 5.23 -15.91
C GLU A 61 0.27 6.61 -15.29
N ALA A 62 -0.97 6.97 -14.91
CA ALA A 62 -1.25 8.23 -14.24
C ALA A 62 -0.47 8.34 -12.91
N VAL A 63 -0.51 7.30 -12.08
CA VAL A 63 0.24 7.25 -10.82
C VAL A 63 1.75 7.35 -11.07
N LYS A 64 2.28 6.57 -12.03
CA LYS A 64 3.70 6.61 -12.42
C LYS A 64 4.15 8.02 -12.80
N ALA A 65 3.36 8.69 -13.65
CA ALA A 65 3.67 10.03 -14.12
C ALA A 65 3.59 11.09 -13.01
N ILE A 66 2.57 11.00 -12.12
CA ILE A 66 2.40 11.90 -10.96
C ILE A 66 3.59 11.78 -10.02
N VAL A 67 3.93 10.55 -9.61
CA VAL A 67 5.02 10.29 -8.65
C VAL A 67 6.36 10.72 -9.23
N ARG A 68 6.61 10.41 -10.52
CA ARG A 68 7.85 10.81 -11.20
C ARG A 68 7.97 12.33 -11.32
N ARG A 69 6.87 13.03 -11.61
CA ARG A 69 6.83 14.51 -11.64
C ARG A 69 7.23 15.09 -10.30
N ILE A 70 6.63 14.59 -9.19
CA ILE A 70 6.94 15.09 -7.85
C ILE A 70 8.40 14.83 -7.48
N ALA A 71 8.95 13.67 -7.81
CA ALA A 71 10.35 13.34 -7.54
C ALA A 71 11.32 14.28 -8.28
N LEU A 72 11.09 14.48 -9.59
CA LEU A 72 11.92 15.38 -10.42
C LEU A 72 11.82 16.84 -10.01
N ASP A 73 10.63 17.31 -9.62
CA ASP A 73 10.47 18.67 -9.09
C ASP A 73 11.25 18.85 -7.78
N GLY A 74 11.28 17.84 -6.93
CA GLY A 74 12.07 17.84 -5.71
C GLY A 74 13.58 17.92 -5.98
N GLU A 75 14.07 17.15 -6.93
CA GLU A 75 15.49 17.19 -7.33
C GLU A 75 15.91 18.55 -7.89
N ALA A 76 15.08 19.15 -8.74
CA ALA A 76 15.33 20.44 -9.36
C ALA A 76 15.36 21.60 -8.35
N GLN A 77 14.73 21.47 -7.18
CA GLN A 77 14.64 22.50 -6.15
C GLN A 77 15.59 22.27 -4.96
N ALA A 78 16.74 21.60 -5.18
CA ALA A 78 17.73 21.24 -4.15
C ALA A 78 17.21 20.29 -3.03
N GLY A 79 16.28 19.42 -3.39
CA GLY A 79 16.02 18.15 -2.73
C GLY A 79 15.75 18.17 -1.23
N LYS A 80 14.67 18.83 -0.79
CA LYS A 80 14.16 18.57 0.56
C LYS A 80 13.21 17.38 0.51
N PRO A 81 13.58 16.20 1.04
CA PRO A 81 12.69 15.00 1.01
C PRO A 81 11.30 15.27 1.59
N GLY A 82 11.19 16.15 2.57
CA GLY A 82 9.92 16.58 3.15
C GLY A 82 9.00 17.29 2.16
N GLU A 83 9.55 18.01 1.21
CA GLU A 83 8.73 18.72 0.22
C GLU A 83 7.99 17.75 -0.72
N ASN A 84 8.62 16.65 -1.14
CA ASN A 84 7.97 15.63 -1.96
C ASN A 84 6.79 14.98 -1.24
N ILE A 85 6.92 14.76 0.08
CA ILE A 85 5.84 14.23 0.92
C ILE A 85 4.65 15.21 0.93
N ARG A 86 4.87 16.50 1.16
CA ARG A 86 3.83 17.52 1.16
C ARG A 86 3.13 17.65 -0.20
N ARG A 87 3.89 17.57 -1.29
CA ARG A 87 3.35 17.63 -2.66
C ARG A 87 2.49 16.42 -2.97
N LEU A 88 2.92 15.22 -2.60
CA LEU A 88 2.13 14.03 -2.81
C LEU A 88 0.84 14.07 -1.99
N ASP A 89 0.89 14.54 -0.75
CA ASP A 89 -0.31 14.70 0.09
C ASP A 89 -1.32 15.68 -0.51
N ALA A 90 -0.83 16.81 -1.03
CA ALA A 90 -1.68 17.77 -1.73
C ALA A 90 -2.29 17.17 -3.02
N GLU A 91 -1.51 16.43 -3.80
CA GLU A 91 -1.98 15.77 -5.04
C GLU A 91 -3.10 14.77 -4.78
N ILE A 92 -3.02 13.98 -3.69
CA ILE A 92 -4.03 13.00 -3.30
C ILE A 92 -5.41 13.65 -3.09
N SER A 93 -5.44 14.89 -2.59
CA SER A 93 -6.70 15.59 -2.32
C SER A 93 -7.56 15.76 -3.59
N GLY A 94 -6.93 16.07 -4.72
CA GLY A 94 -7.58 16.26 -6.03
C GLY A 94 -7.63 15.00 -6.91
N ALA A 95 -7.02 13.89 -6.50
CA ALA A 95 -6.90 12.69 -7.30
C ALA A 95 -8.24 11.95 -7.45
N PRO A 96 -8.48 11.24 -8.57
CA PRO A 96 -9.59 10.29 -8.71
C PRO A 96 -9.58 9.21 -7.64
N ALA A 97 -10.77 8.75 -7.24
CA ALA A 97 -10.92 7.73 -6.19
C ALA A 97 -10.14 6.45 -6.48
N GLU A 98 -10.08 6.04 -7.75
CA GLU A 98 -9.46 4.81 -8.22
C GLU A 98 -7.94 4.75 -7.99
N ILE A 99 -7.26 5.90 -7.97
CA ILE A 99 -5.80 5.95 -7.73
C ILE A 99 -5.43 6.36 -6.30
N LYS A 100 -6.40 6.86 -5.51
CA LYS A 100 -6.11 7.26 -4.12
C LYS A 100 -5.48 6.16 -3.28
N PRO A 101 -5.94 4.90 -3.30
CA PRO A 101 -5.35 3.85 -2.48
C PRO A 101 -3.85 3.66 -2.74
N ILE A 102 -3.44 3.62 -4.00
CA ILE A 102 -2.02 3.44 -4.34
C ILE A 102 -1.19 4.69 -4.00
N LEU A 103 -1.73 5.89 -4.20
CA LEU A 103 -1.05 7.13 -3.80
C LEU A 103 -0.89 7.24 -2.28
N GLN A 104 -1.89 6.82 -1.50
CA GLN A 104 -1.81 6.74 -0.03
C GLN A 104 -0.73 5.74 0.41
N THR A 105 -0.63 4.60 -0.27
CA THR A 105 0.41 3.60 -0.01
C THR A 105 1.81 4.17 -0.29
N ILE A 106 1.99 4.86 -1.41
CA ILE A 106 3.26 5.51 -1.75
C ILE A 106 3.61 6.59 -0.71
N LEU A 107 2.62 7.37 -0.28
CA LEU A 107 2.83 8.39 0.74
C LEU A 107 3.23 7.80 2.10
N ALA A 108 2.59 6.69 2.52
CA ALA A 108 2.98 5.94 3.70
C ALA A 108 4.45 5.49 3.62
N HIS A 109 4.86 4.95 2.47
CA HIS A 109 6.25 4.57 2.23
C HIS A 109 7.21 5.74 2.28
N TRP A 110 6.86 6.90 1.74
CA TRP A 110 7.72 8.06 1.76
C TRP A 110 7.92 8.59 3.18
N TYR A 111 6.88 8.60 4.02
CA TYR A 111 7.00 8.89 5.45
C TYR A 111 7.91 7.87 6.15
N TRP A 112 7.74 6.58 5.86
CA TRP A 112 8.55 5.52 6.47
C TRP A 112 10.02 5.63 6.04
N GLN A 113 10.30 5.85 4.77
CA GLN A 113 11.66 6.09 4.27
C GLN A 113 12.28 7.37 4.87
N TYR A 114 11.47 8.43 5.04
CA TYR A 114 11.92 9.64 5.71
C TYR A 114 12.35 9.34 7.14
N PHE A 115 11.56 8.59 7.89
CA PHE A 115 11.94 8.12 9.22
C PHE A 115 13.26 7.34 9.18
N ARG A 116 13.40 6.34 8.30
CA ARG A 116 14.60 5.49 8.23
C ARG A 116 15.87 6.29 7.94
N LYS A 117 15.78 7.28 7.05
CA LYS A 117 16.90 8.20 6.74
C LYS A 117 17.24 9.15 7.89
N ASN A 118 16.26 9.50 8.72
CA ASN A 118 16.40 10.46 9.80
C ASN A 118 16.21 9.83 11.20
N ARG A 119 16.37 8.51 11.32
CA ARG A 119 16.06 7.73 12.53
C ARG A 119 16.63 8.34 13.81
N TRP A 120 17.88 8.77 13.77
CA TRP A 120 18.56 9.38 14.92
C TRP A 120 17.84 10.63 15.46
N ARG A 121 17.26 11.47 14.60
CA ARG A 121 16.50 12.66 15.00
C ARG A 121 15.24 12.29 15.78
N PHE A 122 14.53 11.25 15.33
CA PHE A 122 13.29 10.79 15.96
C PHE A 122 13.55 10.06 17.27
N MET A 123 14.63 9.29 17.38
CA MET A 123 15.02 8.59 18.60
C MET A 123 15.50 9.51 19.71
N GLN A 124 15.98 10.71 19.38
CA GLN A 124 16.43 11.71 20.37
C GLN A 124 15.32 12.69 20.79
N ARG A 125 14.20 12.71 20.09
CA ARG A 125 13.07 13.56 20.45
C ARG A 125 12.34 12.95 21.63
N THR A 126 12.23 13.70 22.72
CA THR A 126 11.28 13.41 23.81
C THR A 126 9.86 13.63 23.27
N ALA A 127 8.91 12.79 23.74
CA ALA A 127 7.50 13.04 23.48
C ALA A 127 7.16 14.47 23.95
N THR A 128 6.67 15.29 23.03
CA THR A 128 6.32 16.68 23.36
C THR A 128 4.97 16.69 24.10
N ALA A 129 4.90 17.41 25.22
CA ALA A 129 3.64 17.58 25.98
C ALA A 129 2.56 18.34 25.20
N GLU A 130 2.94 19.09 24.18
CA GLU A 130 2.03 19.80 23.25
C GLU A 130 1.82 18.98 21.99
N ALA A 131 0.58 18.97 21.46
CA ALA A 131 0.31 18.33 20.19
C ALA A 131 1.19 18.94 19.09
N PRO A 132 1.98 18.12 18.37
CA PRO A 132 2.84 18.65 17.31
C PRO A 132 1.99 19.28 16.21
N GLY A 133 2.50 20.40 15.65
CA GLY A 133 1.86 21.12 14.56
C GLY A 133 1.71 20.25 13.28
N GLU A 134 1.23 20.88 12.20
CA GLU A 134 1.02 20.18 10.92
C GLU A 134 2.33 19.81 10.20
N ASP A 135 3.45 20.45 10.54
CA ASP A 135 4.75 20.14 9.93
C ASP A 135 5.31 18.82 10.46
N PHE A 136 5.19 17.76 9.67
CA PHE A 136 5.67 16.42 10.04
C PHE A 136 7.17 16.35 10.35
N GLU A 137 7.97 17.30 9.89
CA GLU A 137 9.39 17.36 10.22
C GLU A 137 9.63 17.70 11.71
N THR A 138 8.60 18.20 12.40
CA THR A 138 8.61 18.49 13.84
C THR A 138 8.01 17.37 14.70
N TRP A 139 7.33 16.40 14.09
CA TRP A 139 6.64 15.34 14.82
C TRP A 139 7.59 14.44 15.61
N ASP A 140 7.08 13.88 16.69
CA ASP A 140 7.71 12.77 17.41
C ASP A 140 7.48 11.43 16.68
N LEU A 141 8.13 10.38 17.17
CA LEU A 141 8.03 9.06 16.54
C LEU A 141 6.61 8.47 16.60
N PRO A 142 5.89 8.49 17.75
CA PRO A 142 4.51 8.01 17.80
C PRO A 142 3.59 8.71 16.79
N ARG A 143 3.69 10.03 16.65
CA ARG A 143 2.88 10.81 15.70
C ARG A 143 3.18 10.44 14.26
N LEU A 144 4.45 10.30 13.92
CA LEU A 144 4.85 9.91 12.56
C LEU A 144 4.32 8.50 12.21
N PHE A 145 4.44 7.55 13.14
CA PHE A 145 3.96 6.19 12.92
C PHE A 145 2.43 6.11 12.88
N ALA A 146 1.74 6.91 13.65
CA ALA A 146 0.29 7.06 13.57
C ALA A 146 -0.15 7.60 12.19
N GLU A 147 0.62 8.51 11.59
CA GLU A 147 0.31 9.00 10.25
C GLU A 147 0.56 7.93 9.18
N ILE A 148 1.66 7.18 9.24
CA ILE A 148 1.92 6.06 8.33
C ILE A 148 0.78 5.03 8.42
N ASP A 149 0.39 4.68 9.63
CA ASP A 149 -0.73 3.77 9.90
C ASP A 149 -2.04 4.29 9.31
N ARG A 150 -2.33 5.58 9.51
CA ARG A 150 -3.53 6.23 8.95
C ARG A 150 -3.56 6.13 7.42
N ARG A 151 -2.42 6.34 6.76
CA ARG A 151 -2.31 6.24 5.29
C ARG A 151 -2.59 4.83 4.79
N PHE A 152 -2.01 3.81 5.42
CA PHE A 152 -2.32 2.41 5.10
C PHE A 152 -3.77 2.05 5.39
N THR A 153 -4.33 2.52 6.49
CA THR A 153 -5.75 2.30 6.83
C THR A 153 -6.68 2.91 5.77
N ILE A 154 -6.41 4.13 5.31
CA ILE A 154 -7.18 4.76 4.22
C ILE A 154 -7.01 3.99 2.91
N ALA A 155 -5.79 3.56 2.56
CA ALA A 155 -5.55 2.78 1.35
C ALA A 155 -6.35 1.47 1.37
N LEU A 156 -6.34 0.75 2.47
CA LEU A 156 -7.03 -0.52 2.65
C LEU A 156 -8.55 -0.38 2.80
N SER A 157 -9.09 0.81 3.07
CA SER A 157 -10.54 1.01 3.16
C SER A 157 -11.28 0.76 1.83
N ALA A 158 -10.58 0.80 0.70
CA ALA A 158 -11.10 0.44 -0.62
C ALA A 158 -10.97 -1.07 -0.94
N GLU A 159 -10.97 -1.93 0.07
CA GLU A 159 -10.70 -3.37 -0.02
C GLU A 159 -11.52 -4.07 -1.11
N THR A 160 -12.82 -3.78 -1.20
CA THR A 160 -13.73 -4.43 -2.17
C THR A 160 -13.29 -4.19 -3.60
N GLU A 161 -12.94 -2.95 -3.94
CA GLU A 161 -12.47 -2.57 -5.27
C GLU A 161 -11.07 -3.12 -5.54
N LEU A 162 -10.16 -3.02 -4.56
CA LEU A 162 -8.78 -3.47 -4.68
C LEU A 162 -8.66 -4.97 -4.95
N ARG A 163 -9.53 -5.79 -4.38
CA ARG A 163 -9.60 -7.25 -4.61
C ARG A 163 -9.96 -7.62 -6.04
N THR A 164 -10.61 -6.72 -6.79
CA THR A 164 -10.99 -6.96 -8.19
C THR A 164 -9.91 -6.57 -9.20
N ILE A 165 -8.92 -5.79 -8.76
CA ILE A 165 -7.86 -5.25 -9.63
C ILE A 165 -6.66 -6.20 -9.60
N ARG A 166 -6.34 -6.81 -10.74
CA ARG A 166 -5.14 -7.66 -10.87
C ARG A 166 -3.87 -6.82 -10.72
N ILE A 167 -2.87 -7.34 -10.04
CA ILE A 167 -1.59 -6.66 -9.84
C ILE A 167 -0.90 -6.33 -11.17
N SER A 168 -1.05 -7.19 -12.17
CA SER A 168 -0.50 -6.98 -13.52
C SER A 168 -1.01 -5.70 -14.22
N ALA A 169 -2.15 -5.14 -13.79
CA ALA A 169 -2.61 -3.83 -14.28
C ALA A 169 -1.67 -2.69 -13.88
N TYR A 170 -0.76 -2.93 -12.94
CA TYR A 170 0.22 -1.97 -12.42
C TYR A 170 1.67 -2.32 -12.77
N ASP A 171 1.91 -3.24 -13.71
CA ASP A 171 3.27 -3.66 -14.15
C ASP A 171 4.14 -2.46 -14.59
N ASP A 172 3.54 -1.43 -15.18
CA ASP A 172 4.26 -0.21 -15.60
C ASP A 172 4.74 0.65 -14.42
N LEU A 173 4.08 0.55 -13.27
CA LEU A 173 4.41 1.29 -12.05
C LEU A 173 5.29 0.46 -11.10
N LEU A 174 4.93 -0.80 -10.92
CA LEU A 174 5.57 -1.70 -9.97
C LEU A 174 6.61 -2.54 -10.69
N PRO A 175 7.91 -2.40 -10.36
CA PRO A 175 8.91 -3.26 -10.95
C PRO A 175 8.59 -4.71 -10.58
N ARG A 176 8.63 -5.60 -11.57
CA ARG A 176 8.42 -7.03 -11.32
C ARG A 176 9.42 -7.52 -10.30
N GLY A 177 8.91 -7.99 -9.17
CA GLY A 177 9.70 -8.64 -8.13
C GLY A 177 10.17 -10.05 -8.56
N ALA A 178 10.91 -10.71 -7.68
CA ALA A 178 11.32 -12.09 -7.89
C ALA A 178 10.16 -13.10 -7.76
N LEU A 179 9.05 -12.71 -7.11
CA LEU A 179 7.89 -13.56 -6.88
C LEU A 179 6.90 -13.44 -8.03
N PRO A 180 6.38 -14.56 -8.57
CA PRO A 180 5.28 -14.56 -9.53
C PRO A 180 4.01 -13.91 -8.94
N ASP A 181 3.15 -13.34 -9.81
CA ASP A 181 1.90 -12.68 -9.41
C ASP A 181 0.93 -13.59 -8.65
N VAL A 182 1.03 -14.90 -8.81
CA VAL A 182 0.20 -15.88 -8.12
C VAL A 182 0.31 -15.81 -6.59
N TYR A 183 1.41 -15.30 -6.06
CA TYR A 183 1.61 -15.09 -4.63
C TYR A 183 0.87 -13.86 -4.09
N ARG A 184 0.66 -12.86 -4.94
CA ARG A 184 0.00 -11.58 -4.62
C ARG A 184 -0.80 -11.12 -5.85
N PRO A 185 -1.93 -11.79 -6.16
CA PRO A 185 -2.59 -11.64 -7.46
C PRO A 185 -3.31 -10.31 -7.66
N THR A 186 -3.65 -9.60 -6.58
CA THR A 186 -4.44 -8.38 -6.66
C THR A 186 -3.73 -7.15 -6.08
N LEU A 187 -4.27 -5.98 -6.38
CA LEU A 187 -3.78 -4.73 -5.78
C LEU A 187 -4.04 -4.69 -4.27
N PHE A 188 -5.09 -5.38 -3.78
CA PHE A 188 -5.32 -5.57 -2.34
C PHE A 188 -4.14 -6.31 -1.69
N ASP A 189 -3.69 -7.41 -2.29
CA ASP A 189 -2.54 -8.17 -1.79
C ASP A 189 -1.29 -7.30 -1.71
N PHE A 190 -1.01 -6.55 -2.75
CA PHE A 190 0.14 -5.67 -2.78
C PHE A 190 0.10 -4.66 -1.62
N ILE A 191 -0.98 -3.89 -1.50
CA ILE A 191 -1.13 -2.85 -0.47
C ILE A 191 -1.11 -3.48 0.94
N ALA A 192 -1.78 -4.62 1.12
CA ALA A 192 -1.83 -5.31 2.41
C ALA A 192 -0.45 -5.83 2.83
N HIS A 193 0.37 -6.37 1.91
CA HIS A 193 1.73 -6.80 2.22
C HIS A 193 2.65 -5.61 2.54
N GLU A 194 2.46 -4.47 1.88
CA GLU A 194 3.20 -3.25 2.22
C GLU A 194 2.86 -2.78 3.65
N ALA A 195 1.58 -2.79 4.02
CA ALA A 195 1.14 -2.49 5.38
C ALA A 195 1.65 -3.53 6.40
N LEU A 196 1.61 -4.84 6.06
CA LEU A 196 2.20 -5.89 6.89
C LEU A 196 3.69 -5.65 7.13
N SER A 197 4.44 -5.28 6.11
CA SER A 197 5.87 -4.96 6.24
C SER A 197 6.12 -3.85 7.26
N PHE A 198 5.25 -2.83 7.29
CA PHE A 198 5.30 -1.77 8.28
C PHE A 198 4.93 -2.26 9.68
N TYR A 199 3.77 -2.93 9.84
CA TYR A 199 3.30 -3.38 11.16
C TYR A 199 4.18 -4.46 11.81
N THR A 200 4.85 -5.27 11.00
CA THR A 200 5.75 -6.33 11.48
C THR A 200 7.20 -5.88 11.61
N SER A 201 7.52 -4.64 11.25
CA SER A 201 8.88 -4.12 11.39
C SER A 201 9.27 -3.94 12.86
N GLY A 202 10.52 -4.27 13.21
CA GLY A 202 11.05 -4.04 14.56
C GLY A 202 11.13 -2.56 14.96
N GLU A 203 10.86 -1.65 14.03
CA GLU A 203 10.88 -0.20 14.27
C GLU A 203 9.70 0.26 15.13
N GLN A 204 8.59 -0.49 15.13
CA GLN A 204 7.40 -0.22 15.93
C GLN A 204 7.67 -0.23 17.44
N ALA A 205 8.63 -1.02 17.90
CA ALA A 205 8.96 -1.15 19.33
C ALA A 205 9.37 0.17 19.97
N GLY A 206 9.96 1.10 19.22
CA GLY A 206 10.36 2.42 19.71
C GLY A 206 9.22 3.41 19.94
N ALA A 207 8.02 3.13 19.42
CA ALA A 207 6.86 4.00 19.51
C ALA A 207 5.77 3.48 20.45
N LEU A 208 5.92 2.23 20.97
CA LEU A 208 4.89 1.57 21.77
C LEU A 208 5.08 1.80 23.28
N PRO A 209 3.99 1.91 24.05
CA PRO A 209 4.04 1.86 25.51
C PRO A 209 4.61 0.51 26.00
N GLN A 210 5.15 0.49 27.22
CA GLN A 210 5.69 -0.73 27.85
C GLN A 210 4.64 -1.85 28.03
N ASP A 211 3.36 -1.49 28.11
CA ASP A 211 2.22 -2.41 28.29
C ASP A 211 1.57 -2.81 26.94
N ALA A 212 2.31 -2.71 25.82
CA ALA A 212 1.80 -3.06 24.51
C ALA A 212 1.43 -4.56 24.43
N PHE A 213 0.41 -4.86 23.64
CA PHE A 213 0.00 -6.23 23.32
C PHE A 213 1.19 -7.08 22.87
N GLN A 214 1.29 -8.30 23.41
CA GLN A 214 2.30 -9.29 23.05
C GLN A 214 1.63 -10.56 22.51
N VAL A 215 2.24 -11.18 21.50
CA VAL A 215 1.80 -12.48 20.99
C VAL A 215 2.31 -13.57 21.94
N ALA A 216 1.42 -14.23 22.66
CA ALA A 216 1.79 -15.35 23.51
C ALA A 216 2.15 -16.60 22.69
N ALA A 217 3.13 -17.38 23.12
CA ALA A 217 3.55 -18.61 22.42
C ALA A 217 2.41 -19.65 22.32
N ASP A 218 1.46 -19.64 23.23
CA ASP A 218 0.29 -20.51 23.26
C ASP A 218 -0.95 -19.93 22.53
N SER A 219 -0.83 -18.71 21.98
CA SER A 219 -1.91 -18.09 21.22
C SER A 219 -2.18 -18.82 19.89
N PRO A 220 -3.38 -18.65 19.30
CA PRO A 220 -3.70 -19.15 17.99
C PRO A 220 -2.79 -18.63 16.85
N ALA A 221 -1.98 -17.58 17.08
CA ALA A 221 -0.99 -17.10 16.12
C ALA A 221 0.01 -18.18 15.69
N LEU A 222 0.31 -19.15 16.56
CA LEU A 222 1.15 -20.34 16.29
C LEU A 222 0.30 -21.63 16.19
N GLY A 223 -1.00 -21.53 16.00
CA GLY A 223 -1.92 -22.67 15.84
C GLY A 223 -2.30 -22.97 14.39
N PRO A 224 -3.14 -24.00 14.17
CA PRO A 224 -3.73 -24.28 12.88
C PRO A 224 -4.48 -23.05 12.34
N VAL A 225 -4.49 -22.89 11.00
CA VAL A 225 -5.07 -21.72 10.34
C VAL A 225 -6.52 -21.44 10.74
N ASN A 226 -7.35 -22.49 10.90
CA ASN A 226 -8.74 -22.32 11.33
C ASN A 226 -8.86 -21.71 12.73
N ALA A 227 -8.00 -22.10 13.67
CA ALA A 227 -7.97 -21.51 15.01
C ALA A 227 -7.52 -20.03 14.93
N PHE A 228 -6.54 -19.73 14.10
CA PHE A 228 -6.07 -18.38 13.87
C PHE A 228 -7.14 -17.48 13.24
N LEU A 229 -7.89 -17.96 12.25
CA LEU A 229 -8.95 -17.19 11.58
C LEU A 229 -10.12 -16.84 12.52
N ASN A 230 -10.39 -17.69 13.52
CA ASN A 230 -11.46 -17.48 14.49
C ASN A 230 -11.01 -16.76 15.76
N TRP A 231 -9.74 -16.41 15.85
CA TRP A 231 -9.19 -15.73 17.02
C TRP A 231 -9.42 -14.22 16.98
N ASP A 232 -9.92 -13.68 18.09
CA ASP A 232 -9.90 -12.23 18.34
C ASP A 232 -8.73 -11.92 19.29
N PRO A 233 -7.68 -11.23 18.82
CA PRO A 233 -6.52 -10.89 19.63
C PRO A 233 -6.80 -9.87 20.74
N THR A 234 -7.97 -9.25 20.76
CA THR A 234 -8.37 -8.29 21.81
C THR A 234 -9.02 -8.97 23.01
N VAL A 235 -9.50 -10.20 22.87
CA VAL A 235 -10.09 -10.99 23.98
C VAL A 235 -8.97 -11.60 24.81
N GLY A 236 -8.92 -11.26 26.09
CA GLY A 236 -7.94 -11.82 27.03
C GLY A 236 -6.72 -10.93 27.33
N GLY A 237 -6.72 -9.66 26.91
CA GLY A 237 -5.66 -8.71 27.30
C GLY A 237 -5.20 -7.73 26.22
N GLY A 238 -5.70 -7.85 25.00
CA GLY A 238 -5.44 -6.84 23.97
C GLY A 238 -6.24 -5.56 24.26
N SER A 239 -5.57 -4.41 24.32
CA SER A 239 -6.25 -3.13 24.48
C SER A 239 -7.07 -2.81 23.22
N THR A 240 -8.36 -2.51 23.41
CA THR A 240 -9.21 -1.91 22.37
C THR A 240 -9.06 -0.39 22.31
N GLN A 241 -8.23 0.19 23.20
CA GLN A 241 -7.98 1.63 23.21
C GLN A 241 -7.10 2.03 22.03
N GLU A 242 -7.42 3.14 21.42
CA GLU A 242 -6.59 3.75 20.39
C GLU A 242 -5.32 4.38 21.02
N PRO A 243 -4.16 4.26 20.40
CA PRO A 243 -3.90 3.57 19.13
C PRO A 243 -3.85 2.04 19.29
N VAL A 244 -4.53 1.31 18.38
CA VAL A 244 -4.48 -0.16 18.35
C VAL A 244 -3.06 -0.65 18.06
N SER A 245 -2.59 -1.65 18.81
CA SER A 245 -1.26 -2.22 18.66
C SER A 245 -0.97 -2.63 17.20
N PRO A 246 0.19 -2.30 16.63
CA PRO A 246 0.62 -2.77 15.30
C PRO A 246 0.58 -4.29 15.14
N LEU A 247 0.86 -5.03 16.21
CA LEU A 247 0.77 -6.51 16.19
C LEU A 247 -0.67 -6.98 16.01
N ILE A 248 -1.64 -6.33 16.63
CA ILE A 248 -3.08 -6.62 16.44
C ILE A 248 -3.48 -6.28 14.99
N LYS A 249 -3.01 -5.16 14.45
CA LYS A 249 -3.25 -4.79 13.05
C LYS A 249 -2.65 -5.80 12.07
N ALA A 250 -1.44 -6.28 12.33
CA ALA A 250 -0.81 -7.33 11.54
C ALA A 250 -1.64 -8.63 11.58
N ILE A 251 -2.08 -9.07 12.78
CA ILE A 251 -2.91 -10.26 12.95
C ILE A 251 -4.20 -10.14 12.13
N ARG A 252 -4.92 -9.02 12.27
CA ARG A 252 -6.18 -8.79 11.54
C ARG A 252 -5.97 -8.76 10.04
N LEU A 253 -4.86 -8.21 9.58
CA LEU A 253 -4.54 -8.14 8.16
C LEU A 253 -4.16 -9.51 7.59
N TYR A 254 -3.38 -10.33 8.31
CA TYR A 254 -3.17 -11.74 7.96
C TYR A 254 -4.50 -12.51 7.88
N GLN A 255 -5.39 -12.31 8.84
CA GLN A 255 -6.72 -12.94 8.83
C GLN A 255 -7.55 -12.50 7.63
N ALA A 256 -7.54 -11.20 7.27
CA ALA A 256 -8.29 -10.68 6.12
C ALA A 256 -7.78 -11.28 4.80
N LEU A 257 -6.45 -11.33 4.61
CA LEU A 257 -5.80 -11.91 3.44
C LEU A 257 -6.08 -13.43 3.35
N LEU A 258 -5.92 -14.17 4.44
CA LEU A 258 -6.18 -15.61 4.45
C LEU A 258 -7.65 -15.94 4.16
N ARG A 259 -8.61 -15.16 4.70
CA ARG A 259 -10.04 -15.31 4.36
C ARG A 259 -10.30 -15.02 2.90
N PHE A 260 -9.61 -14.04 2.33
CA PHE A 260 -9.76 -13.69 0.92
C PHE A 260 -9.33 -14.83 0.01
N HIS A 261 -8.21 -15.50 0.31
CA HIS A 261 -7.67 -16.59 -0.51
C HIS A 261 -8.16 -17.98 -0.14
N ALA A 262 -8.98 -18.13 0.91
CA ALA A 262 -9.44 -19.46 1.37
C ALA A 262 -10.22 -20.24 0.31
N GLY A 263 -10.88 -19.55 -0.62
CA GLY A 263 -11.68 -20.16 -1.69
C GLY A 263 -10.99 -20.24 -3.05
N ASP A 264 -9.72 -19.84 -3.16
CA ASP A 264 -9.02 -19.83 -4.43
C ASP A 264 -8.74 -21.25 -4.93
N ALA A 265 -8.88 -21.47 -6.25
CA ALA A 265 -8.52 -22.75 -6.85
C ALA A 265 -7.00 -23.01 -6.78
N ASP A 266 -6.20 -21.97 -6.93
CA ASP A 266 -4.75 -21.99 -6.69
C ASP A 266 -4.47 -21.53 -5.27
N GLN A 267 -4.05 -22.45 -4.42
CA GLN A 267 -3.78 -22.19 -3.00
C GLN A 267 -2.42 -21.54 -2.72
N THR A 268 -1.68 -21.14 -3.74
CA THR A 268 -0.32 -20.60 -3.57
C THR A 268 -0.29 -19.37 -2.67
N ALA A 269 -1.17 -18.38 -2.90
CA ALA A 269 -1.25 -17.19 -2.07
C ALA A 269 -1.65 -17.51 -0.62
N PHE A 270 -2.63 -18.41 -0.44
CA PHE A 270 -3.08 -18.84 0.88
C PHE A 270 -1.96 -19.51 1.69
N LEU A 271 -1.26 -20.47 1.07
CA LEU A 271 -0.18 -21.22 1.73
C LEU A 271 1.03 -20.33 2.05
N ASP A 272 1.40 -19.44 1.14
CA ASP A 272 2.47 -18.46 1.38
C ASP A 272 2.14 -17.54 2.57
N LEU A 273 0.91 -17.04 2.63
CA LEU A 273 0.43 -16.19 3.71
C LEU A 273 0.40 -16.94 5.06
N ASP A 274 -0.04 -18.19 5.08
CA ASP A 274 -0.09 -18.97 6.32
C ASP A 274 1.31 -19.27 6.83
N LEU A 275 2.24 -19.60 5.93
CA LEU A 275 3.65 -19.76 6.26
C LEU A 275 4.26 -18.45 6.78
N ALA A 276 4.00 -17.33 6.10
CA ALA A 276 4.50 -16.02 6.50
C ALA A 276 3.98 -15.63 7.90
N ARG A 277 2.68 -15.87 8.18
CA ARG A 277 2.07 -15.68 9.50
C ARG A 277 2.75 -16.51 10.58
N LEU A 278 2.98 -17.82 10.32
CA LEU A 278 3.63 -18.72 11.27
C LEU A 278 5.07 -18.30 11.57
N VAL A 279 5.84 -17.94 10.53
CA VAL A 279 7.21 -17.45 10.69
C VAL A 279 7.23 -16.16 11.49
N TRP A 280 6.35 -15.21 11.17
CA TRP A 280 6.21 -13.97 11.92
C TRP A 280 5.84 -14.22 13.38
N ALA A 281 4.83 -15.06 13.64
CA ALA A 281 4.39 -15.38 14.98
C ALA A 281 5.51 -16.05 15.80
N LYS A 282 6.26 -17.02 15.23
CA LYS A 282 7.41 -17.65 15.89
C LYS A 282 8.47 -16.64 16.29
N ASN A 283 8.75 -15.64 15.46
CA ASN A 283 9.77 -14.63 15.72
C ASN A 283 9.34 -13.61 16.77
N ASN A 284 8.03 -13.31 16.87
CA ASN A 284 7.49 -12.28 17.74
C ASN A 284 6.84 -12.82 19.03
N ALA A 285 6.53 -14.12 19.09
CA ALA A 285 5.89 -14.70 20.27
C ALA A 285 6.82 -14.72 21.49
N VAL A 286 6.23 -14.46 22.65
CA VAL A 286 6.88 -14.56 23.97
C VAL A 286 6.40 -15.82 24.70
N GLY A 287 7.27 -16.44 25.47
CA GLY A 287 6.99 -17.68 26.22
C GLY A 287 7.68 -18.91 25.63
N GLU A 288 7.48 -20.03 26.32
CA GLU A 288 8.09 -21.31 25.97
C GLU A 288 7.27 -22.10 24.95
N GLY A 289 7.88 -23.11 24.31
CA GLY A 289 7.19 -24.03 23.41
C GLY A 289 6.91 -23.52 22.00
N LYS A 290 7.28 -22.28 21.66
CA LYS A 290 7.02 -21.69 20.33
C LYS A 290 7.60 -22.48 19.16
N ALA A 291 8.76 -23.13 19.33
CA ALA A 291 9.38 -23.94 18.29
C ALA A 291 8.59 -25.23 18.02
N ALA A 292 8.14 -25.92 19.07
CA ALA A 292 7.34 -27.12 18.94
C ALA A 292 5.96 -26.82 18.32
N ARG A 293 5.31 -25.72 18.73
CA ARG A 293 4.04 -25.28 18.14
C ARG A 293 4.17 -24.90 16.67
N PHE A 294 5.23 -24.17 16.31
CA PHE A 294 5.52 -23.88 14.92
C PHE A 294 5.65 -25.15 14.08
N GLN A 295 6.41 -26.15 14.57
CA GLN A 295 6.55 -27.44 13.87
C GLN A 295 5.22 -28.21 13.75
N ALA A 296 4.38 -28.15 14.77
CA ALA A 296 3.07 -28.81 14.73
C ALA A 296 2.05 -28.13 13.81
N ALA A 297 2.24 -26.84 13.51
CA ALA A 297 1.34 -26.07 12.64
C ALA A 297 1.76 -26.08 11.16
N MET A 298 3.02 -26.44 10.86
CA MET A 298 3.57 -26.66 9.52
C MET A 298 3.11 -28.00 8.93
#